data_73edf54d7fb1a3fe4c6e984352c9d6e1
#
_entry.id   73edf54d7fb1a3fe4c6e984352c9d6e1
#
_cell.length_a   1.000
_cell.length_b   1.000
_cell.length_c   1.000
_cell.angle_alpha   90.00
_cell.angle_beta   90.00
_cell.angle_gamma   90.00
#
_symmetry.space_group_name_H-M   'P 1'
#
loop_
_entity.id
_entity.type
_entity.pdbx_description
1 polymer ?
#
loop_
_entity_poly.entity_id
_entity_poly.type
_entity_poly.pdbx_seq_one_letter_code
_entity_poly.pdbx_strand_id
1 'polypeptide(L)'
;MPDWTEERERPSGRDASRPVYVISVAAELVSVHPRTLRIYEGEGLVCPARTPINIRLYSENDLRRILWIRHLTQNLGVNLAGVRVLFELEERLGTRILETLYSDPEAVAKREGKRLEEAAKQ
;
A
#
# COMPACT_ATOMS: atom_id res chain seq x y z
N MET A 1 15.10 10.36 -16.95
CA MET A 1 13.97 9.81 -16.65
C MET A 1 12.97 10.79 -16.65
N PRO A 2 12.01 10.47 -17.15
CA PRO A 2 11.05 11.30 -16.81
C PRO A 2 11.04 11.13 -15.47
N ASP A 3 11.26 11.97 -15.07
CA ASP A 3 11.19 12.04 -13.88
C ASP A 3 9.89 11.68 -13.43
N TRP A 4 9.79 10.78 -12.55
CA TRP A 4 8.63 10.47 -11.84
C TRP A 4 7.97 11.68 -11.30
N THR A 5 8.76 12.61 -10.79
CA THR A 5 8.26 13.82 -10.20
C THR A 5 7.53 14.65 -11.23
N GLU A 6 8.09 14.77 -12.39
CA GLU A 6 7.44 15.52 -13.44
C GLU A 6 6.13 14.88 -13.83
N GLU A 7 6.11 13.57 -13.91
CA GLU A 7 4.88 12.90 -14.23
C GLU A 7 3.83 13.14 -13.20
N ARG A 8 4.20 13.07 -11.96
CA ARG A 8 3.23 13.26 -10.91
C ARG A 8 2.73 14.67 -10.85
N GLU A 9 3.54 15.61 -11.29
CA GLU A 9 3.14 16.98 -11.25
C GLU A 9 2.23 17.36 -12.39
N ARG A 10 2.17 16.55 -13.41
CA ARG A 10 1.29 16.86 -14.51
C ARG A 10 -0.13 16.57 -14.12
N PRO A 11 -0.96 17.56 -14.07
CA PRO A 11 -2.31 17.37 -13.59
C PRO A 11 -3.10 16.37 -14.40
N SER A 12 -2.88 16.34 -15.68
CA SER A 12 -3.64 15.41 -16.48
C SER A 12 -2.88 14.17 -16.73
N GLY A 13 -1.66 14.07 -16.23
CA GLY A 13 -0.83 12.98 -16.64
C GLY A 13 -1.03 11.73 -15.88
N ARG A 14 -1.54 11.81 -14.63
CA ARG A 14 -1.47 10.63 -13.85
C ARG A 14 -2.62 10.58 -12.92
N ASP A 15 -3.41 9.59 -13.09
CA ASP A 15 -4.51 9.32 -12.19
C ASP A 15 -4.09 8.14 -11.32
N ALA A 16 -3.97 8.36 -10.02
CA ALA A 16 -3.52 7.32 -9.10
C ALA A 16 -4.50 6.16 -9.02
N SER A 17 -5.74 6.34 -9.47
CA SER A 17 -6.71 5.27 -9.48
C SER A 17 -6.66 4.45 -10.76
N ARG A 18 -5.82 4.83 -11.71
CA ARG A 18 -5.75 4.14 -12.98
C ARG A 18 -5.03 2.80 -12.85
N PRO A 19 -5.66 1.69 -13.25
CA PRO A 19 -5.06 0.37 -13.09
C PRO A 19 -4.06 0.11 -14.21
N VAL A 20 -2.78 0.04 -13.86
CA VAL A 20 -1.72 -0.11 -14.85
C VAL A 20 -0.68 -1.16 -14.54
N TYR A 21 -0.65 -1.74 -13.33
CA TYR A 21 0.41 -2.68 -12.95
C TYR A 21 -0.12 -4.10 -12.86
N VAL A 22 0.48 -5.01 -13.65
CA VAL A 22 0.16 -6.43 -13.51
C VAL A 22 0.73 -6.93 -12.19
N ILE A 23 0.24 -8.08 -11.72
CA ILE A 23 0.56 -8.53 -10.37
C ILE A 23 2.06 -8.76 -10.14
N SER A 24 2.79 -9.26 -11.13
CA SER A 24 4.23 -9.49 -10.94
C SER A 24 4.98 -8.18 -10.71
N VAL A 25 4.59 -7.14 -11.43
CA VAL A 25 5.21 -5.83 -11.28
C VAL A 25 4.79 -5.20 -9.95
N ALA A 26 3.50 -5.27 -9.65
CA ALA A 26 2.99 -4.71 -8.39
C ALA A 26 3.69 -5.37 -7.20
N ALA A 27 3.80 -6.68 -7.22
CA ALA A 27 4.44 -7.43 -6.14
C ALA A 27 5.88 -6.98 -5.93
N GLU A 28 6.59 -6.77 -7.04
CA GLU A 28 7.97 -6.33 -6.94
C GLU A 28 8.05 -4.92 -6.37
N LEU A 29 7.18 -4.04 -6.80
CA LEU A 29 7.21 -2.66 -6.34
C LEU A 29 6.91 -2.52 -4.85
N VAL A 30 6.06 -3.38 -4.32
CA VAL A 30 5.70 -3.30 -2.89
C VAL A 30 6.43 -4.34 -2.05
N SER A 31 7.31 -5.13 -2.65
CA SER A 31 8.10 -6.15 -1.94
C SER A 31 7.22 -7.15 -1.21
N VAL A 32 6.19 -7.62 -1.89
CA VAL A 32 5.27 -8.60 -1.34
C VAL A 32 5.10 -9.70 -2.38
N HIS A 33 5.09 -10.94 -1.95
CA HIS A 33 4.97 -12.06 -2.88
C HIS A 33 3.60 -12.00 -3.59
N PRO A 34 3.54 -12.35 -4.87
CA PRO A 34 2.25 -12.34 -5.58
C PRO A 34 1.16 -13.17 -4.89
N ARG A 35 1.54 -14.29 -4.26
CA ARG A 35 0.58 -15.10 -3.53
C ARG A 35 -0.05 -14.28 -2.41
N THR A 36 0.75 -13.46 -1.72
CA THR A 36 0.26 -12.65 -0.63
C THR A 36 -0.71 -11.59 -1.15
N LEU A 37 -0.45 -11.03 -2.32
CA LEU A 37 -1.38 -10.09 -2.92
C LEU A 37 -2.72 -10.73 -3.22
N ARG A 38 -2.70 -11.99 -3.66
CA ARG A 38 -3.95 -12.71 -3.89
C ARG A 38 -4.70 -12.98 -2.59
N ILE A 39 -3.95 -13.22 -1.52
CA ILE A 39 -4.57 -13.41 -0.20
C ILE A 39 -5.22 -12.11 0.25
N TYR A 40 -4.54 -10.98 0.06
CA TYR A 40 -5.12 -9.69 0.44
C TYR A 40 -6.42 -9.44 -0.34
N GLU A 41 -6.43 -9.78 -1.62
CA GLU A 41 -7.64 -9.63 -2.41
C GLU A 41 -8.74 -10.54 -1.88
N GLY A 42 -8.40 -11.78 -1.58
CA GLY A 42 -9.37 -12.75 -1.05
C GLY A 42 -9.97 -12.30 0.27
N GLU A 43 -9.20 -11.53 1.06
CA GLU A 43 -9.69 -11.02 2.33
C GLU A 43 -10.43 -9.69 2.16
N GLY A 44 -10.56 -9.21 0.93
CA GLY A 44 -11.29 -7.97 0.70
C GLY A 44 -10.51 -6.72 1.04
N LEU A 45 -9.19 -6.84 1.18
CA LEU A 45 -8.37 -5.70 1.58
C LEU A 45 -7.92 -4.86 0.41
N VAL A 46 -7.87 -5.43 -0.77
CA VAL A 46 -7.50 -4.70 -1.98
C VAL A 46 -8.34 -5.27 -3.12
N CYS A 47 -8.67 -4.43 -4.08
CA CYS A 47 -9.54 -4.84 -5.17
C CYS A 47 -8.97 -4.37 -6.49
N PRO A 48 -8.04 -5.13 -7.07
CA PRO A 48 -7.47 -4.73 -8.36
C PRO A 48 -8.52 -4.83 -9.46
N ALA A 49 -8.36 -4.02 -10.49
CA ALA A 49 -9.23 -4.11 -11.65
C ALA A 49 -8.88 -5.37 -12.43
N ARG A 50 -9.76 -5.75 -13.35
CA ARG A 50 -9.54 -6.91 -14.19
C ARG A 50 -9.66 -6.51 -15.64
N THR A 51 -8.78 -7.04 -16.46
CA THR A 51 -8.90 -6.83 -17.92
C THR A 51 -10.02 -7.71 -18.44
N PRO A 52 -10.44 -7.50 -19.70
CA PRO A 52 -11.46 -8.38 -20.28
C PRO A 52 -11.06 -9.85 -20.29
N ILE A 53 -9.77 -10.16 -20.29
CA ILE A 53 -9.32 -11.55 -20.20
C ILE A 53 -8.94 -11.92 -18.80
N ASN A 54 -9.46 -11.17 -17.81
CA ASN A 54 -9.40 -11.52 -16.38
C ASN A 54 -8.00 -11.45 -15.79
N ILE A 55 -7.18 -10.52 -16.25
CA ILE A 55 -5.86 -10.28 -15.66
C ILE A 55 -5.98 -9.15 -14.66
N ARG A 56 -5.38 -9.33 -13.47
CA ARG A 56 -5.40 -8.30 -12.43
C ARG A 56 -4.53 -7.13 -12.83
N LEU A 57 -5.04 -5.92 -12.60
CA LEU A 57 -4.27 -4.69 -12.79
C LEU A 57 -4.42 -3.83 -11.56
N TYR A 58 -3.30 -3.43 -11.00
CA TYR A 58 -3.25 -2.64 -9.77
C TYR A 58 -2.99 -1.18 -10.11
N SER A 59 -3.62 -0.29 -9.35
CA SER A 59 -3.39 1.14 -9.48
C SER A 59 -2.36 1.59 -8.46
N GLU A 60 -1.92 2.84 -8.56
CA GLU A 60 -1.03 3.39 -7.55
C GLU A 60 -1.72 3.44 -6.19
N ASN A 61 -3.01 3.73 -6.17
CA ASN A 61 -3.76 3.70 -4.91
C ASN A 61 -3.76 2.31 -4.31
N ASP A 62 -3.89 1.29 -5.17
CA ASP A 62 -3.81 -0.09 -4.70
C ASP A 62 -2.45 -0.38 -4.09
N LEU A 63 -1.38 0.08 -4.73
CA LEU A 63 -0.04 -0.15 -4.22
C LEU A 63 0.16 0.51 -2.87
N ARG A 64 -0.36 1.74 -2.71
CA ARG A 64 -0.27 2.43 -1.44
C ARG A 64 -1.02 1.68 -0.35
N ARG A 65 -2.20 1.17 -0.70
CA ARG A 65 -2.99 0.40 0.25
C ARG A 65 -2.26 -0.87 0.66
N ILE A 66 -1.59 -1.52 -0.30
CA ILE A 66 -0.80 -2.72 0.00
C ILE A 66 0.37 -2.39 0.92
N LEU A 67 0.99 -1.24 0.72
CA LEU A 67 2.08 -0.83 1.60
C LEU A 67 1.59 -0.63 3.03
N TRP A 68 0.38 -0.08 3.20
CA TRP A 68 -0.21 0.03 4.53
C TRP A 68 -0.47 -1.33 5.14
N ILE A 69 -1.01 -2.27 4.35
CA ILE A 69 -1.27 -3.63 4.85
C ILE A 69 0.05 -4.25 5.29
N ARG A 70 1.08 -4.13 4.45
CA ARG A 70 2.39 -4.69 4.77
C ARG A 70 2.96 -4.08 6.05
N HIS A 71 2.87 -2.77 6.18
CA HIS A 71 3.37 -2.09 7.36
C HIS A 71 2.64 -2.54 8.62
N LEU A 72 1.32 -2.57 8.56
CA LEU A 72 0.51 -2.95 9.71
C LEU A 72 0.78 -4.40 10.12
N THR A 73 0.91 -5.30 9.15
CA THR A 73 1.08 -6.71 9.47
C THR A 73 2.52 -7.05 9.85
N GLN A 74 3.49 -6.54 9.11
CA GLN A 74 4.87 -6.95 9.33
C GLN A 74 5.58 -6.12 10.37
N ASN A 75 5.27 -4.85 10.49
CA ASN A 75 5.97 -3.99 11.42
C ASN A 75 5.22 -3.80 12.73
N LEU A 76 3.90 -3.79 12.69
CA LEU A 76 3.09 -3.53 13.89
C LEU A 76 2.36 -4.77 14.41
N GLY A 77 2.48 -5.89 13.71
CA GLY A 77 1.91 -7.14 14.21
C GLY A 77 0.40 -7.22 14.15
N VAL A 78 -0.25 -6.40 13.32
CA VAL A 78 -1.70 -6.44 13.19
C VAL A 78 -2.06 -7.58 12.24
N ASN A 79 -3.00 -8.42 12.60
CA ASN A 79 -3.42 -9.49 11.68
C ASN A 79 -4.36 -8.93 10.63
N LEU A 80 -4.66 -9.73 9.62
CA LEU A 80 -5.47 -9.25 8.50
C LEU A 80 -6.87 -8.83 8.93
N ALA A 81 -7.43 -9.50 9.92
CA ALA A 81 -8.74 -9.09 10.42
C ALA A 81 -8.68 -7.70 11.03
N GLY A 82 -7.61 -7.41 11.76
CA GLY A 82 -7.41 -6.08 12.34
C GLY A 82 -7.22 -5.02 11.28
N VAL A 83 -6.48 -5.35 10.22
CA VAL A 83 -6.29 -4.41 9.11
C VAL A 83 -7.65 -4.07 8.51
N ARG A 84 -8.50 -5.09 8.32
CA ARG A 84 -9.84 -4.86 7.77
C ARG A 84 -10.64 -3.90 8.65
N VAL A 85 -10.56 -4.10 9.96
CA VAL A 85 -11.27 -3.22 10.89
C VAL A 85 -10.78 -1.78 10.77
N LEU A 86 -9.46 -1.60 10.67
CA LEU A 86 -8.89 -0.27 10.54
C LEU A 86 -9.34 0.43 9.26
N PHE A 87 -9.33 -0.31 8.15
CA PHE A 87 -9.76 0.27 6.88
C PHE A 87 -11.26 0.60 6.91
N GLU A 88 -12.04 -0.28 7.52
CA GLU A 88 -13.48 -0.04 7.63
C GLU A 88 -13.76 1.17 8.49
N LEU A 89 -12.98 1.34 9.55
CA LEU A 89 -13.15 2.48 10.44
C LEU A 89 -12.83 3.78 9.72
N GLU A 90 -11.75 3.79 8.93
CA GLU A 90 -11.43 4.97 8.12
C GLU A 90 -12.57 5.33 7.19
N GLU A 91 -13.12 4.32 6.54
CA GLU A 91 -14.19 4.56 5.59
C GLU A 91 -15.43 5.13 6.27
N ARG A 92 -15.79 4.55 7.41
CA ARG A 92 -16.98 5.00 8.12
C ARG A 92 -16.84 6.39 8.70
N LEU A 93 -15.64 6.73 9.16
CA LEU A 93 -15.41 8.05 9.71
C LEU A 93 -15.15 9.10 8.65
N GLY A 94 -14.93 8.67 7.41
CA GLY A 94 -14.67 9.60 6.33
C GLY A 94 -13.37 10.35 6.51
N THR A 95 -12.40 9.75 7.23
CA THR A 95 -11.14 10.41 7.47
C THR A 95 -10.02 9.39 7.34
N ARG A 96 -8.84 9.86 6.98
CA ARG A 96 -7.69 8.98 6.78
C ARG A 96 -6.91 8.89 8.07
N ILE A 97 -7.37 8.03 8.96
CA ILE A 97 -6.80 7.89 10.28
C ILE A 97 -5.32 7.51 10.22
N LEU A 98 -4.98 6.55 9.36
CA LEU A 98 -3.61 6.09 9.27
C LEU A 98 -2.67 7.17 8.77
N GLU A 99 -3.12 7.96 7.80
CA GLU A 99 -2.30 9.04 7.29
C GLU A 99 -2.20 10.19 8.28
N THR A 100 -3.18 10.32 9.16
CA THR A 100 -3.12 11.31 10.22
C THR A 100 -2.05 10.93 11.23
N LEU A 101 -1.97 9.64 11.55
CA LEU A 101 -0.97 9.17 12.50
C LEU A 101 0.43 9.07 11.87
N TYR A 102 0.49 8.75 10.59
CA TYR A 102 1.75 8.52 9.90
C TYR A 102 1.73 9.23 8.56
N SER A 103 2.88 9.78 8.17
CA SER A 103 2.96 10.45 6.86
C SER A 103 2.71 9.49 5.72
N ASP A 104 3.37 8.33 5.77
CA ASP A 104 3.18 7.25 4.81
C ASP A 104 3.93 6.03 5.35
N PRO A 105 3.59 4.84 4.86
CA PRO A 105 4.18 3.60 5.40
C PRO A 105 5.68 3.53 5.24
N GLU A 106 6.21 4.04 4.12
CA GLU A 106 7.64 3.99 3.89
C GLU A 106 8.38 4.87 4.89
N ALA A 107 7.88 6.07 5.12
CA ALA A 107 8.50 6.99 6.06
C ALA A 107 8.43 6.42 7.47
N VAL A 108 7.31 5.80 7.83
CA VAL A 108 7.16 5.19 9.13
C VAL A 108 8.16 4.05 9.30
N ALA A 109 8.31 3.23 8.29
CA ALA A 109 9.24 2.11 8.34
C ALA A 109 10.66 2.60 8.55
N LYS A 110 11.04 3.67 7.89
CA LYS A 110 12.37 4.24 8.07
C LYS A 110 12.57 4.76 9.48
N ARG A 111 11.58 5.43 10.03
CA ARG A 111 11.68 5.95 11.39
C ARG A 111 11.79 4.83 12.41
N GLU A 112 11.03 3.76 12.20
CA GLU A 112 11.10 2.63 13.11
C GLU A 112 12.48 1.98 13.06
N GLY A 113 13.01 1.79 11.88
CA GLY A 113 14.34 1.22 11.74
C GLY A 113 15.40 2.06 12.42
N LYS A 114 15.31 3.38 12.24
CA LYS A 114 16.27 4.27 12.86
C LYS A 114 16.16 4.23 14.39
N ARG A 115 14.93 4.19 14.89
CA ARG A 115 14.72 4.13 16.33
C ARG A 115 15.30 2.86 16.92
N LEU A 116 15.14 1.74 16.22
CA LEU A 116 15.70 0.49 16.68
C LEU A 116 17.23 0.51 16.67
N GLU A 117 17.80 1.13 15.65
CA GLU A 117 19.24 1.26 15.58
C GLU A 117 19.76 2.10 16.74
N GLU A 118 19.11 3.17 17.06
CA GLU A 118 19.53 4.02 18.16
C GLU A 118 19.41 3.29 19.49
N ALA A 119 18.34 2.53 19.66
CA ALA A 119 18.18 1.75 20.88
C ALA A 119 19.29 0.71 21.01
N ALA A 120 19.68 0.12 19.90
CA ALA A 120 20.73 -0.89 19.92
C ALA A 120 22.10 -0.32 20.30
N LYS A 121 22.29 0.97 20.09
CA LYS A 121 23.57 1.60 20.43
C LYS A 121 23.73 1.86 21.90
N GLN A 122 22.65 1.79 22.64
CA GLN A 122 22.70 2.01 24.07
C GLN A 122 22.88 0.70 24.82
#